data_3d3736c4646fa9809fea9ce2a049f834
#
_entry.id   3d3736c4646fa9809fea9ce2a049f834
#
_cell.length_a   1.000
_cell.length_b   1.000
_cell.length_c   1.000
_cell.angle_alpha   90.00
_cell.angle_beta   90.00
_cell.angle_gamma   90.00
#
_symmetry.space_group_name_H-M   'P 1'
#
loop_
_entity.id
_entity.type
_entity.pdbx_description
1 polymer ?
#
loop_
_entity_poly.entity_id
_entity_poly.type
_entity_poly.pdbx_seq_one_letter_code
_entity_poly.pdbx_strand_id
1 'polypeptide(L)'
;MAVVDSPSAAAAARTLERYCAGHKESQRLWERARGVLPGGVSGAAKFYAPFPVFLSTAHGARARDVDGNDYIDLLMGAGPMLLGHGHPRVLEAVREQLGAMTNPMLPTELSIELAERMRGHMPYLERLRFTNTGSEATRSAVRVARAVTGRPLVAKCEGAFHGSDDMFLVSAHTRAVAGSEDRPLPVLDYPGLQPGVQESVLVLPYNDPQAAARLIAEHANALACVIVEPVAFSSGGGVPATVEFAQALRKACSRHDVLLIFDEVLCAYRLGLAGASSWLGVTPDLAAIGKAIGGGMPLAAFGGRAQLMEAALAQDEPIFQSGTFTENPVAMAAGLAVLDVLESEPVLERADRTGELLRAGLHELLAARGVTAAVTGTASIAQVHVGVERVENRRDVLRADAQATRMLQLAMVAEGVLWPPGHPALTSGAHTERDIERVMATAETVLSG
;
A
#
# COMPACT_ATOMS: atom_id res chain seq x y z
N MET A 1 1.10 -0.64 -39.19
CA MET A 1 0.22 -0.46 -38.03
C MET A 1 0.35 -1.72 -37.19
N ALA A 2 1.33 -1.78 -36.31
CA ALA A 2 1.42 -2.86 -35.34
C ALA A 2 0.55 -2.45 -34.15
N VAL A 3 -0.61 -3.06 -34.05
CA VAL A 3 -1.45 -3.03 -32.87
C VAL A 3 -0.62 -3.76 -31.80
N VAL A 4 -0.20 -3.06 -30.74
CA VAL A 4 0.39 -3.69 -29.56
C VAL A 4 -0.81 -4.17 -28.71
N ASP A 5 -1.56 -5.11 -29.27
CA ASP A 5 -2.42 -6.02 -28.52
C ASP A 5 -1.50 -7.13 -28.03
N SER A 6 -1.24 -7.20 -26.75
CA SER A 6 -0.36 -8.13 -26.03
C SER A 6 1.04 -8.30 -26.67
N PRO A 7 2.14 -8.25 -25.91
CA PRO A 7 3.46 -8.41 -26.49
C PRO A 7 3.49 -9.70 -27.31
N SER A 8 3.98 -9.65 -28.54
CA SER A 8 4.08 -10.85 -29.37
C SER A 8 4.82 -11.93 -28.56
N ALA A 9 4.47 -13.21 -28.74
CA ALA A 9 5.14 -14.31 -28.03
C ALA A 9 6.68 -14.22 -28.17
N ALA A 10 7.17 -13.69 -29.30
CA ALA A 10 8.60 -13.45 -29.55
C ALA A 10 9.16 -12.31 -28.69
N ALA A 11 8.43 -11.21 -28.48
CA ALA A 11 8.86 -10.11 -27.61
C ALA A 11 8.90 -10.54 -26.14
N ALA A 12 7.88 -11.28 -25.68
CA ALA A 12 7.86 -11.86 -24.34
C ALA A 12 9.02 -12.84 -24.11
N ALA A 13 9.33 -13.68 -25.09
CA ALA A 13 10.45 -14.62 -25.01
C ALA A 13 11.80 -13.87 -24.93
N ARG A 14 12.02 -12.83 -25.74
CA ARG A 14 13.23 -11.99 -25.66
C ARG A 14 13.38 -11.31 -24.30
N THR A 15 12.31 -10.78 -23.73
CA THR A 15 12.32 -10.16 -22.39
C THR A 15 12.72 -11.17 -21.32
N LEU A 16 12.13 -12.36 -21.34
CA LEU A 16 12.47 -13.44 -20.41
C LEU A 16 13.93 -13.90 -20.54
N GLU A 17 14.41 -14.10 -21.78
CA GLU A 17 15.79 -14.47 -22.04
C GLU A 17 16.78 -13.42 -21.52
N ARG A 18 16.52 -12.14 -21.79
CA ARG A 18 17.34 -11.02 -21.31
C ARG A 18 17.34 -10.94 -19.79
N TYR A 19 16.17 -11.04 -19.15
CA TYR A 19 16.06 -11.07 -17.71
C TYR A 19 16.86 -12.21 -17.11
N CYS A 20 16.68 -13.45 -17.59
CA CYS A 20 17.41 -14.62 -17.09
C CYS A 20 18.92 -14.53 -17.32
N ALA A 21 19.35 -13.96 -18.44
CA ALA A 21 20.77 -13.78 -18.75
C ALA A 21 21.47 -12.79 -17.80
N GLY A 22 20.74 -11.73 -17.38
CA GLY A 22 21.25 -10.69 -16.48
C GLY A 22 21.18 -11.03 -14.99
N HIS A 23 20.47 -12.09 -14.57
CA HIS A 23 20.16 -12.36 -13.15
C HIS A 23 20.47 -13.81 -12.74
N LYS A 24 21.62 -14.34 -13.13
CA LYS A 24 22.02 -15.75 -12.89
C LYS A 24 22.21 -16.07 -11.41
N GLU A 25 22.80 -15.16 -10.66
CA GLU A 25 23.03 -15.35 -9.21
C GLU A 25 21.72 -15.26 -8.44
N SER A 26 20.84 -14.32 -8.81
CA SER A 26 19.47 -14.25 -8.27
C SER A 26 18.70 -15.55 -8.53
N GLN A 27 18.79 -16.12 -9.74
CA GLN A 27 18.21 -17.41 -10.07
C GLN A 27 18.76 -18.53 -9.17
N ARG A 28 20.10 -18.61 -9.05
CA ARG A 28 20.79 -19.61 -8.21
C ARG A 28 20.34 -19.51 -6.73
N LEU A 29 20.23 -18.27 -6.21
CA LEU A 29 19.77 -18.04 -4.85
C LEU A 29 18.29 -18.41 -4.67
N TRP A 30 17.44 -18.12 -5.65
CA TRP A 30 16.03 -18.54 -5.61
C TRP A 30 15.89 -20.06 -5.64
N GLU A 31 16.65 -20.77 -6.48
CA GLU A 31 16.67 -22.23 -6.51
C GLU A 31 17.11 -22.82 -5.17
N ARG A 32 18.14 -22.25 -4.53
CA ARG A 32 18.58 -22.61 -3.18
C ARG A 32 17.50 -22.32 -2.14
N ALA A 33 16.84 -21.15 -2.22
CA ALA A 33 15.79 -20.74 -1.30
C ALA A 33 14.58 -21.68 -1.33
N ARG A 34 14.24 -22.27 -2.49
CA ARG A 34 13.16 -23.26 -2.64
C ARG A 34 13.37 -24.52 -1.78
N GLY A 35 14.59 -24.81 -1.41
CA GLY A 35 14.89 -25.93 -0.52
C GLY A 35 14.51 -25.68 0.95
N VAL A 36 14.30 -24.40 1.35
CA VAL A 36 14.06 -24.00 2.74
C VAL A 36 12.88 -23.04 2.93
N LEU A 37 12.47 -22.36 1.86
CA LEU A 37 11.32 -21.44 1.85
C LEU A 37 10.29 -21.91 0.82
N PRO A 38 9.02 -22.06 1.19
CA PRO A 38 7.96 -22.40 0.23
C PRO A 38 7.93 -21.41 -0.94
N GLY A 39 8.07 -21.92 -2.16
CA GLY A 39 8.14 -21.10 -3.39
C GLY A 39 9.43 -20.26 -3.53
N GLY A 40 10.41 -20.41 -2.61
CA GLY A 40 11.68 -19.67 -2.61
C GLY A 40 11.61 -18.26 -2.04
N VAL A 41 10.52 -17.89 -1.37
CA VAL A 41 10.30 -16.57 -0.76
C VAL A 41 9.56 -16.69 0.57
N SER A 42 9.75 -15.73 1.48
CA SER A 42 9.06 -15.68 2.78
C SER A 42 7.69 -14.99 2.73
N GLY A 43 7.23 -14.57 1.57
CA GLY A 43 5.92 -13.92 1.40
C GLY A 43 5.54 -13.80 -0.07
N ALA A 44 4.27 -14.07 -0.40
CA ALA A 44 3.78 -14.14 -1.78
C ALA A 44 4.05 -12.87 -2.60
N ALA A 45 3.96 -11.69 -1.99
CA ALA A 45 4.22 -10.41 -2.65
C ALA A 45 5.71 -10.20 -3.04
N LYS A 46 6.62 -11.06 -2.58
CA LYS A 46 8.04 -11.01 -2.95
C LYS A 46 8.38 -11.86 -4.17
N PHE A 47 7.42 -12.64 -4.64
CA PHE A 47 7.62 -13.49 -5.81
C PHE A 47 7.01 -12.85 -7.07
N TYR A 48 7.76 -12.90 -8.15
CA TYR A 48 7.28 -12.70 -9.52
C TYR A 48 8.04 -13.64 -10.47
N ALA A 49 7.37 -14.04 -11.55
CA ALA A 49 7.97 -14.95 -12.54
C ALA A 49 8.98 -14.21 -13.43
N PRO A 50 10.06 -14.89 -13.86
CA PRO A 50 10.37 -16.32 -13.64
C PRO A 50 10.96 -16.62 -12.26
N PHE A 51 11.63 -15.66 -11.63
CA PHE A 51 12.18 -15.65 -10.27
C PHE A 51 12.44 -14.19 -9.86
N PRO A 52 12.45 -13.85 -8.57
CA PRO A 52 12.69 -12.47 -8.13
C PRO A 52 14.19 -12.11 -8.16
N VAL A 53 14.49 -10.83 -8.33
CA VAL A 53 15.81 -10.27 -8.06
C VAL A 53 16.13 -10.38 -6.58
N PHE A 54 17.37 -10.74 -6.22
CA PHE A 54 17.88 -10.73 -4.86
C PHE A 54 18.76 -9.50 -4.65
N LEU A 55 18.34 -8.58 -3.80
CA LEU A 55 19.07 -7.34 -3.53
C LEU A 55 20.24 -7.59 -2.56
N SER A 56 21.37 -6.91 -2.79
CA SER A 56 22.53 -6.88 -1.91
C SER A 56 22.61 -5.60 -1.10
N THR A 57 22.30 -4.45 -1.70
CA THR A 57 22.34 -3.13 -1.04
C THR A 57 21.27 -2.21 -1.62
N ALA A 58 20.87 -1.22 -0.81
CA ALA A 58 20.02 -0.12 -1.27
C ALA A 58 20.37 1.18 -0.52
N HIS A 59 20.36 2.33 -1.24
CA HIS A 59 20.63 3.65 -0.69
C HIS A 59 19.88 4.72 -1.49
N GLY A 60 19.21 5.65 -0.80
CA GLY A 60 18.40 6.68 -1.45
C GLY A 60 17.35 6.06 -2.38
N ALA A 61 17.34 6.46 -3.64
CA ALA A 61 16.49 5.93 -4.70
C ALA A 61 17.14 4.80 -5.51
N ARG A 62 18.21 4.18 -5.01
CA ARG A 62 18.99 3.16 -5.73
C ARG A 62 19.00 1.84 -5.00
N ALA A 63 19.03 0.77 -5.77
CA ALA A 63 19.27 -0.57 -5.27
C ALA A 63 20.31 -1.28 -6.14
N ARG A 64 21.03 -2.24 -5.56
CA ARG A 64 21.95 -3.15 -6.28
C ARG A 64 21.59 -4.58 -5.94
N ASP A 65 21.57 -5.43 -6.94
CA ASP A 65 21.33 -6.86 -6.74
C ASP A 65 22.64 -7.65 -6.49
N VAL A 66 22.47 -8.95 -6.30
CA VAL A 66 23.59 -9.89 -6.11
C VAL A 66 24.34 -10.20 -7.40
N ASP A 67 23.76 -9.90 -8.56
CA ASP A 67 24.36 -10.05 -9.87
C ASP A 67 25.23 -8.84 -10.25
N GLY A 68 25.18 -7.76 -9.43
CA GLY A 68 25.93 -6.52 -9.62
C GLY A 68 25.21 -5.46 -10.44
N ASN A 69 23.93 -5.67 -10.78
CA ASN A 69 23.14 -4.69 -11.51
C ASN A 69 22.70 -3.55 -10.60
N ASP A 70 22.78 -2.32 -11.09
CA ASP A 70 22.32 -1.11 -10.40
C ASP A 70 20.94 -0.68 -10.94
N TYR A 71 20.04 -0.32 -10.04
CA TYR A 71 18.65 0.05 -10.34
C TYR A 71 18.30 1.44 -9.84
N ILE A 72 17.42 2.13 -10.59
CA ILE A 72 16.52 3.11 -9.99
C ILE A 72 15.36 2.33 -9.37
N ASP A 73 15.15 2.47 -8.05
CA ASP A 73 14.15 1.69 -7.33
C ASP A 73 12.79 2.40 -7.32
N LEU A 74 11.83 1.86 -8.08
CA LEU A 74 10.42 2.27 -8.05
C LEU A 74 9.55 1.37 -7.18
N LEU A 75 10.10 0.36 -6.51
CA LEU A 75 9.37 -0.43 -5.53
C LEU A 75 9.34 0.26 -4.16
N MET A 76 10.46 0.87 -3.76
CA MET A 76 10.62 1.59 -2.49
C MET A 76 10.10 0.80 -1.27
N GLY A 77 10.41 -0.51 -1.25
CA GLY A 77 9.98 -1.43 -0.20
C GLY A 77 8.45 -1.65 -0.15
N ALA A 78 7.71 -1.34 -1.20
CA ALA A 78 6.25 -1.30 -1.26
C ALA A 78 5.62 -0.26 -0.30
N GLY A 79 6.32 0.88 -0.12
CA GLY A 79 5.78 2.06 0.54
C GLY A 79 6.56 2.67 1.72
N PRO A 80 7.29 1.91 2.55
CA PRO A 80 7.96 2.47 3.71
C PRO A 80 9.14 3.41 3.39
N MET A 81 9.77 3.29 2.23
CA MET A 81 10.97 4.08 1.88
C MET A 81 10.64 5.46 1.31
N LEU A 82 9.72 6.20 1.93
CA LEU A 82 9.34 7.55 1.48
C LEU A 82 10.51 8.54 1.52
N LEU A 83 11.42 8.40 2.49
CA LEU A 83 12.65 9.21 2.60
C LEU A 83 13.78 8.70 1.69
N GLY A 84 13.61 7.53 1.05
CA GLY A 84 14.68 6.78 0.43
C GLY A 84 15.27 5.71 1.36
N HIS A 85 16.02 4.77 0.79
CA HIS A 85 16.71 3.75 1.56
C HIS A 85 17.85 4.34 2.39
N GLY A 86 17.95 3.93 3.66
CA GLY A 86 19.09 4.25 4.51
C GLY A 86 19.26 5.75 4.79
N HIS A 87 18.16 6.48 5.02
CA HIS A 87 18.24 7.90 5.32
C HIS A 87 19.14 8.16 6.55
N PRO A 88 20.15 9.06 6.47
CA PRO A 88 21.18 9.20 7.52
C PRO A 88 20.61 9.46 8.91
N ARG A 89 19.65 10.40 9.05
CA ARG A 89 19.05 10.73 10.36
C ARG A 89 18.30 9.56 10.98
N VAL A 90 17.59 8.75 10.16
CA VAL A 90 16.88 7.55 10.63
C VAL A 90 17.89 6.49 11.07
N LEU A 91 18.96 6.25 10.29
CA LEU A 91 20.00 5.28 10.66
C LEU A 91 20.76 5.70 11.92
N GLU A 92 21.01 6.98 12.12
CA GLU A 92 21.67 7.50 13.33
C GLU A 92 20.81 7.25 14.56
N ALA A 93 19.53 7.66 14.54
CA ALA A 93 18.59 7.43 15.64
C ALA A 93 18.45 5.92 15.99
N VAL A 94 18.38 5.07 14.98
CA VAL A 94 18.34 3.61 15.17
C VAL A 94 19.61 3.10 15.82
N ARG A 95 20.81 3.54 15.37
CA ARG A 95 22.10 3.10 15.95
C ARG A 95 22.26 3.53 17.40
N GLU A 96 21.89 4.76 17.73
CA GLU A 96 21.91 5.27 19.10
C GLU A 96 20.97 4.46 19.99
N GLN A 97 19.75 4.24 19.54
CA GLN A 97 18.76 3.50 20.31
C GLN A 97 19.15 2.01 20.50
N LEU A 98 19.78 1.38 19.51
CA LEU A 98 20.33 0.02 19.64
C LEU A 98 21.40 -0.08 20.75
N GLY A 99 22.15 1.00 20.98
CA GLY A 99 23.12 1.08 22.08
C GLY A 99 22.49 1.26 23.46
N ALA A 100 21.24 1.76 23.53
CA ALA A 100 20.52 1.98 24.78
C ALA A 100 19.66 0.78 25.19
N MET A 101 18.70 0.40 24.36
CA MET A 101 17.82 -0.78 24.55
C MET A 101 17.08 -1.12 23.27
N THR A 102 16.72 -2.40 23.12
CA THR A 102 16.01 -2.90 21.93
C THR A 102 14.53 -3.20 22.18
N ASN A 103 14.20 -3.92 23.25
CA ASN A 103 12.82 -4.36 23.53
C ASN A 103 12.62 -4.67 25.03
N PRO A 104 12.32 -3.68 25.88
CA PRO A 104 12.15 -3.88 27.32
C PRO A 104 10.82 -4.53 27.71
N MET A 105 9.85 -4.67 26.78
CA MET A 105 8.46 -5.07 27.06
C MET A 105 7.75 -4.11 28.06
N LEU A 106 8.27 -2.91 28.22
CA LEU A 106 7.74 -1.84 29.07
C LEU A 106 7.67 -0.55 28.26
N PRO A 107 6.73 0.36 28.59
CA PRO A 107 6.60 1.63 27.90
C PRO A 107 7.87 2.48 28.04
N THR A 108 8.13 3.31 27.03
CA THR A 108 9.22 4.29 27.04
C THR A 108 8.67 5.67 26.66
N GLU A 109 9.40 6.73 26.99
CA GLU A 109 9.02 8.09 26.63
C GLU A 109 8.90 8.29 25.12
N LEU A 110 9.72 7.56 24.33
CA LEU A 110 9.69 7.64 22.86
C LEU A 110 8.32 7.32 22.27
N SER A 111 7.57 6.37 22.86
CA SER A 111 6.22 6.05 22.38
C SER A 111 5.22 7.17 22.68
N ILE A 112 5.38 7.89 23.79
CA ILE A 112 4.55 9.04 24.14
C ILE A 112 4.82 10.18 23.16
N GLU A 113 6.09 10.54 22.97
CA GLU A 113 6.52 11.59 22.08
C GLU A 113 6.05 11.35 20.64
N LEU A 114 6.24 10.13 20.12
CA LEU A 114 5.78 9.77 18.79
C LEU A 114 4.27 9.88 18.65
N ALA A 115 3.50 9.42 19.65
CA ALA A 115 2.05 9.53 19.66
C ALA A 115 1.57 10.98 19.68
N GLU A 116 2.22 11.84 20.46
CA GLU A 116 1.90 13.27 20.55
C GLU A 116 2.16 13.99 19.22
N ARG A 117 3.27 13.70 18.56
CA ARG A 117 3.59 14.27 17.25
C ARG A 117 2.64 13.78 16.15
N MET A 118 2.33 12.48 16.12
CA MET A 118 1.33 11.95 15.19
C MET A 118 -0.03 12.61 15.37
N ARG A 119 -0.47 12.79 16.62
CA ARG A 119 -1.69 13.53 16.94
C ARG A 119 -1.61 15.01 16.50
N GLY A 120 -0.45 15.63 16.62
CA GLY A 120 -0.21 17.01 16.14
C GLY A 120 -0.45 17.14 14.63
N HIS A 121 -0.05 16.16 13.85
CA HIS A 121 -0.28 16.13 12.40
C HIS A 121 -1.71 15.71 12.03
N MET A 122 -2.27 14.76 12.75
CA MET A 122 -3.59 14.15 12.49
C MET A 122 -4.46 14.27 13.75
N PRO A 123 -5.10 15.44 14.00
CA PRO A 123 -5.83 15.72 15.26
C PRO A 123 -6.96 14.74 15.56
N TYR A 124 -7.49 14.04 14.56
CA TYR A 124 -8.50 12.99 14.76
C TYR A 124 -7.94 11.72 15.47
N LEU A 125 -6.61 11.55 15.53
CA LEU A 125 -5.94 10.53 16.33
C LEU A 125 -5.83 11.00 17.80
N GLU A 126 -6.97 11.24 18.45
CA GLU A 126 -7.00 11.70 19.85
C GLU A 126 -6.35 10.70 20.80
N ARG A 127 -6.47 9.40 20.51
CA ARG A 127 -5.80 8.27 21.15
C ARG A 127 -5.34 7.27 20.10
N LEU A 128 -4.18 6.67 20.31
CA LEU A 128 -3.65 5.63 19.43
C LEU A 128 -2.91 4.53 20.21
N ARG A 129 -2.72 3.38 19.57
CA ARG A 129 -1.83 2.31 20.01
C ARG A 129 -0.93 1.88 18.88
N PHE A 130 0.31 1.52 19.20
CA PHE A 130 1.27 1.02 18.23
C PHE A 130 1.10 -0.47 17.97
N THR A 131 1.47 -0.89 16.78
CA THR A 131 1.56 -2.28 16.31
C THR A 131 2.81 -2.43 15.43
N ASN A 132 3.18 -3.67 15.09
CA ASN A 132 4.36 -3.89 14.25
C ASN A 132 4.04 -3.81 12.75
N THR A 133 2.78 -4.10 12.39
CA THR A 133 2.36 -4.20 11.00
C THR A 133 1.03 -3.48 10.76
N GLY A 134 0.83 -3.03 9.50
CA GLY A 134 -0.47 -2.49 9.07
C GLY A 134 -1.62 -3.49 9.22
N SER A 135 -1.36 -4.80 9.02
CA SER A 135 -2.37 -5.85 9.22
C SER A 135 -2.87 -5.94 10.67
N GLU A 136 -1.97 -5.77 11.63
CA GLU A 136 -2.36 -5.69 13.05
C GLU A 136 -3.14 -4.42 13.35
N ALA A 137 -2.74 -3.29 12.74
CA ALA A 137 -3.41 -2.00 12.93
C ALA A 137 -4.85 -2.02 12.38
N THR A 138 -5.05 -2.45 11.14
CA THR A 138 -6.38 -2.54 10.51
C THR A 138 -7.30 -3.49 11.24
N ARG A 139 -6.80 -4.69 11.58
CA ARG A 139 -7.54 -5.67 12.39
C ARG A 139 -7.95 -5.10 13.75
N SER A 140 -7.04 -4.37 14.41
CA SER A 140 -7.33 -3.78 15.71
C SER A 140 -8.35 -2.65 15.62
N ALA A 141 -8.28 -1.79 14.60
CA ALA A 141 -9.28 -0.74 14.37
C ALA A 141 -10.68 -1.33 14.13
N VAL A 142 -10.80 -2.40 13.34
CA VAL A 142 -12.07 -3.11 13.15
C VAL A 142 -12.54 -3.76 14.44
N ARG A 143 -11.65 -4.31 15.26
CA ARG A 143 -12.00 -4.90 16.55
C ARG A 143 -12.55 -3.84 17.52
N VAL A 144 -11.97 -2.64 17.55
CA VAL A 144 -12.52 -1.48 18.28
C VAL A 144 -13.94 -1.18 17.79
N ALA A 145 -14.12 -1.08 16.46
CA ALA A 145 -15.43 -0.77 15.89
C ALA A 145 -16.50 -1.80 16.28
N ARG A 146 -16.18 -3.09 16.19
CA ARG A 146 -17.10 -4.17 16.60
C ARG A 146 -17.42 -4.12 18.09
N ALA A 147 -16.42 -3.89 18.95
CA ALA A 147 -16.61 -3.84 20.40
C ALA A 147 -17.53 -2.68 20.82
N VAL A 148 -17.32 -1.50 20.23
CA VAL A 148 -18.09 -0.30 20.59
C VAL A 148 -19.51 -0.34 20.03
N THR A 149 -19.71 -0.90 18.84
CA THR A 149 -21.03 -0.93 18.20
C THR A 149 -21.85 -2.17 18.55
N GLY A 150 -21.21 -3.25 18.99
CA GLY A 150 -21.84 -4.57 19.17
C GLY A 150 -22.26 -5.24 17.85
N ARG A 151 -21.86 -4.71 16.69
CA ARG A 151 -22.28 -5.18 15.37
C ARG A 151 -21.19 -6.04 14.73
N PRO A 152 -21.53 -7.14 14.02
CA PRO A 152 -20.52 -8.08 13.49
C PRO A 152 -20.00 -7.74 12.10
N LEU A 153 -20.80 -7.07 11.24
CA LEU A 153 -20.51 -6.90 9.82
C LEU A 153 -19.48 -5.77 9.59
N VAL A 154 -18.60 -5.97 8.64
CA VAL A 154 -17.59 -4.98 8.20
C VAL A 154 -17.75 -4.74 6.71
N ALA A 155 -17.82 -3.48 6.28
CA ALA A 155 -17.80 -3.13 4.88
C ALA A 155 -16.37 -2.77 4.43
N LYS A 156 -15.97 -3.25 3.25
CA LYS A 156 -14.74 -2.88 2.54
C LYS A 156 -15.01 -2.77 1.04
N CYS A 157 -14.16 -2.05 0.32
CA CYS A 157 -14.32 -1.94 -1.13
C CYS A 157 -13.78 -3.16 -1.87
N GLU A 158 -14.39 -3.49 -3.03
CA GLU A 158 -13.90 -4.51 -3.94
C GLU A 158 -12.48 -4.16 -4.42
N GLY A 159 -11.54 -5.11 -4.33
CA GLY A 159 -10.14 -4.90 -4.67
C GLY A 159 -9.29 -4.19 -3.60
N ALA A 160 -9.88 -3.72 -2.51
CA ALA A 160 -9.12 -3.10 -1.42
C ALA A 160 -8.36 -4.14 -0.58
N PHE A 161 -7.12 -3.80 -0.19
CA PHE A 161 -6.26 -4.64 0.63
C PHE A 161 -6.00 -4.00 1.99
N HIS A 162 -6.43 -4.67 3.06
CA HIS A 162 -6.31 -4.18 4.42
C HIS A 162 -5.45 -5.09 5.33
N GLY A 163 -4.58 -5.90 4.73
CA GLY A 163 -3.73 -6.84 5.44
C GLY A 163 -4.16 -8.29 5.31
N SER A 164 -3.55 -9.16 6.11
CA SER A 164 -3.62 -10.62 5.98
C SER A 164 -4.64 -11.31 6.90
N ASP A 165 -5.51 -10.54 7.57
CA ASP A 165 -6.62 -11.14 8.31
C ASP A 165 -7.67 -11.72 7.33
N ASP A 166 -8.28 -12.85 7.66
CA ASP A 166 -9.16 -13.58 6.75
C ASP A 166 -10.29 -12.72 6.18
N MET A 167 -10.89 -11.84 6.98
CA MET A 167 -11.95 -10.93 6.52
C MET A 167 -11.46 -9.94 5.44
N PHE A 168 -10.18 -9.60 5.44
CA PHE A 168 -9.59 -8.69 4.45
C PHE A 168 -9.14 -9.40 3.17
N LEU A 169 -9.08 -10.74 3.20
CA LEU A 169 -8.82 -11.59 2.04
C LEU A 169 -10.12 -12.07 1.36
N VAL A 170 -11.18 -11.28 1.53
CA VAL A 170 -12.44 -11.39 0.81
C VAL A 170 -12.49 -10.27 -0.23
N SER A 171 -12.63 -10.62 -1.51
CA SER A 171 -12.71 -9.69 -2.65
C SER A 171 -11.57 -8.64 -2.69
N ALA A 172 -10.34 -9.04 -2.31
CA ALA A 172 -9.16 -8.18 -2.37
C ALA A 172 -8.32 -8.44 -3.62
N HIS A 173 -7.89 -9.68 -3.85
CA HIS A 173 -6.95 -10.04 -4.92
C HIS A 173 -7.54 -10.94 -5.99
N THR A 174 -8.66 -11.62 -5.71
CA THR A 174 -9.26 -12.56 -6.64
C THR A 174 -9.56 -11.92 -8.00
N ARG A 175 -9.40 -12.70 -9.05
CA ARG A 175 -9.86 -12.34 -10.40
C ARG A 175 -11.34 -12.66 -10.62
N ALA A 176 -11.93 -13.48 -9.77
CA ALA A 176 -13.36 -13.75 -9.79
C ALA A 176 -14.11 -12.53 -9.23
N VAL A 177 -15.18 -12.16 -9.89
CA VAL A 177 -16.14 -11.16 -9.44
C VAL A 177 -17.52 -11.79 -9.32
N ALA A 178 -18.29 -11.36 -8.33
CA ALA A 178 -19.65 -11.79 -8.12
C ALA A 178 -20.55 -10.57 -7.87
N GLY A 179 -21.82 -10.70 -8.23
CA GLY A 179 -22.79 -9.60 -8.19
C GLY A 179 -22.60 -8.56 -9.29
N SER A 180 -23.47 -7.55 -9.32
CA SER A 180 -23.40 -6.42 -10.24
C SER A 180 -22.33 -5.40 -9.83
N GLU A 181 -22.02 -4.44 -10.70
CA GLU A 181 -21.05 -3.37 -10.39
C GLU A 181 -21.49 -2.51 -9.20
N ASP A 182 -22.78 -2.22 -9.10
CA ASP A 182 -23.39 -1.44 -8.02
C ASP A 182 -23.73 -2.27 -6.77
N ARG A 183 -23.60 -3.61 -6.83
CA ARG A 183 -23.83 -4.56 -5.74
C ARG A 183 -22.86 -5.74 -5.84
N PRO A 184 -21.57 -5.52 -5.58
CA PRO A 184 -20.62 -6.61 -5.54
C PRO A 184 -20.92 -7.58 -4.40
N LEU A 185 -20.67 -8.87 -4.63
CA LEU A 185 -20.84 -9.91 -3.61
C LEU A 185 -19.46 -10.42 -3.16
N PRO A 186 -19.33 -10.85 -1.88
CA PRO A 186 -18.06 -11.31 -1.34
C PRO A 186 -17.58 -12.60 -2.01
N VAL A 187 -16.29 -12.62 -2.41
CA VAL A 187 -15.62 -13.78 -2.99
C VAL A 187 -14.34 -14.04 -2.20
N LEU A 188 -14.12 -15.31 -1.80
CA LEU A 188 -12.87 -15.68 -1.10
C LEU A 188 -11.68 -15.65 -2.07
N ASP A 189 -10.59 -14.98 -1.67
CA ASP A 189 -9.41 -14.84 -2.51
C ASP A 189 -8.55 -16.10 -2.57
N TYR A 190 -8.49 -16.85 -1.47
CA TYR A 190 -7.55 -17.96 -1.29
C TYR A 190 -8.19 -19.15 -0.57
N PRO A 191 -7.69 -20.37 -0.78
CA PRO A 191 -8.03 -21.51 0.06
C PRO A 191 -7.47 -21.33 1.47
N GLY A 192 -8.08 -21.98 2.46
CA GLY A 192 -7.62 -22.01 3.84
C GLY A 192 -8.12 -20.86 4.70
N LEU A 193 -8.93 -19.94 4.16
CA LEU A 193 -9.63 -18.93 4.96
C LEU A 193 -10.71 -19.59 5.85
N GLN A 194 -11.03 -18.95 6.98
CA GLN A 194 -12.05 -19.45 7.90
C GLN A 194 -13.38 -19.65 7.17
N PRO A 195 -14.01 -20.84 7.26
CA PRO A 195 -15.32 -21.06 6.68
C PRO A 195 -16.36 -20.04 7.19
N GLY A 196 -17.11 -19.44 6.27
CA GLY A 196 -18.14 -18.44 6.60
C GLY A 196 -17.59 -17.01 6.80
N VAL A 197 -16.29 -16.77 6.69
CA VAL A 197 -15.73 -15.42 6.88
C VAL A 197 -16.33 -14.38 5.93
N GLN A 198 -16.69 -14.77 4.71
CA GLN A 198 -17.34 -13.91 3.73
C GLN A 198 -18.71 -13.38 4.20
N GLU A 199 -19.38 -14.06 5.11
CA GLU A 199 -20.67 -13.65 5.68
C GLU A 199 -20.50 -12.44 6.64
N SER A 200 -19.30 -12.21 7.14
CA SER A 200 -18.94 -11.08 7.99
C SER A 200 -18.48 -9.85 7.21
N VAL A 201 -18.48 -9.90 5.86
CA VAL A 201 -17.95 -8.86 4.99
C VAL A 201 -19.02 -8.39 4.00
N LEU A 202 -19.29 -7.09 4.02
CA LEU A 202 -20.05 -6.39 2.98
C LEU A 202 -19.06 -5.79 1.98
N VAL A 203 -19.20 -6.12 0.70
CA VAL A 203 -18.35 -5.56 -0.36
C VAL A 203 -19.04 -4.34 -0.97
N LEU A 204 -18.33 -3.22 -1.02
CA LEU A 204 -18.80 -1.96 -1.61
C LEU A 204 -18.11 -1.71 -2.96
N PRO A 205 -18.79 -1.10 -3.92
CA PRO A 205 -18.15 -0.59 -5.12
C PRO A 205 -17.29 0.64 -4.77
N TYR A 206 -16.05 0.68 -5.25
CA TYR A 206 -15.17 1.82 -5.08
C TYR A 206 -15.53 2.94 -6.07
N ASN A 207 -15.51 4.19 -5.61
CA ASN A 207 -15.86 5.38 -6.38
C ASN A 207 -17.30 5.40 -6.95
N ASP A 208 -18.22 4.61 -6.37
CA ASP A 208 -19.66 4.75 -6.61
C ASP A 208 -20.36 5.25 -5.33
N PRO A 209 -20.52 6.57 -5.17
CA PRO A 209 -21.06 7.17 -3.95
C PRO A 209 -22.53 6.77 -3.67
N GLN A 210 -23.35 6.59 -4.71
CA GLN A 210 -24.75 6.25 -4.56
C GLN A 210 -24.93 4.80 -4.13
N ALA A 211 -24.27 3.88 -4.81
CA ALA A 211 -24.36 2.45 -4.49
C ALA A 211 -23.78 2.16 -3.11
N ALA A 212 -22.62 2.74 -2.77
CA ALA A 212 -22.01 2.56 -1.46
C ALA A 212 -22.94 3.09 -0.34
N ALA A 213 -23.50 4.29 -0.46
CA ALA A 213 -24.40 4.85 0.53
C ALA A 213 -25.68 4.01 0.70
N ARG A 214 -26.26 3.48 -0.39
CA ARG A 214 -27.41 2.58 -0.38
C ARG A 214 -27.10 1.28 0.37
N LEU A 215 -25.98 0.64 0.05
CA LEU A 215 -25.58 -0.61 0.69
C LEU A 215 -25.30 -0.44 2.20
N ILE A 216 -24.68 0.68 2.60
CA ILE A 216 -24.50 1.01 4.02
C ILE A 216 -25.84 1.13 4.72
N ALA A 217 -26.82 1.84 4.12
CA ALA A 217 -28.14 2.02 4.70
C ALA A 217 -28.90 0.69 4.83
N GLU A 218 -28.87 -0.17 3.82
CA GLU A 218 -29.52 -1.49 3.82
C GLU A 218 -28.99 -2.42 4.92
N HIS A 219 -27.70 -2.32 5.28
CA HIS A 219 -27.05 -3.19 6.26
C HIS A 219 -26.76 -2.50 7.61
N ALA A 220 -27.24 -1.28 7.81
CA ALA A 220 -26.88 -0.42 8.94
C ALA A 220 -27.00 -1.09 10.31
N ASN A 221 -28.03 -1.90 10.54
CA ASN A 221 -28.26 -2.54 11.85
C ASN A 221 -27.21 -3.59 12.23
N ALA A 222 -26.52 -4.18 11.23
CA ALA A 222 -25.48 -5.19 11.45
C ALA A 222 -24.07 -4.63 11.21
N LEU A 223 -23.94 -3.46 10.57
CA LEU A 223 -22.67 -2.93 10.10
C LEU A 223 -21.95 -2.15 11.20
N ALA A 224 -20.81 -2.66 11.65
CA ALA A 224 -19.95 -2.01 12.64
C ALA A 224 -19.19 -0.83 12.04
N CYS A 225 -18.59 -1.04 10.88
CA CYS A 225 -17.74 -0.03 10.23
C CYS A 225 -17.64 -0.24 8.71
N VAL A 226 -17.24 0.84 8.05
CA VAL A 226 -16.70 0.84 6.71
C VAL A 226 -15.19 1.10 6.82
N ILE A 227 -14.35 0.20 6.29
CA ILE A 227 -12.92 0.45 6.14
C ILE A 227 -12.60 0.73 4.67
N VAL A 228 -11.85 1.79 4.40
CA VAL A 228 -11.54 2.24 3.04
C VAL A 228 -10.09 2.71 2.92
N GLU A 229 -9.42 2.30 1.84
CA GLU A 229 -8.14 2.91 1.42
C GLU A 229 -8.43 4.23 0.70
N PRO A 230 -7.86 5.37 1.12
CA PRO A 230 -7.97 6.65 0.39
C PRO A 230 -7.40 6.60 -1.04
N VAL A 231 -6.42 5.73 -1.28
CA VAL A 231 -5.96 5.32 -2.60
C VAL A 231 -6.03 3.80 -2.64
N ALA A 232 -6.89 3.25 -3.48
CA ALA A 232 -7.03 1.81 -3.64
C ALA A 232 -5.76 1.24 -4.29
N PHE A 233 -4.82 0.82 -3.45
CA PHE A 233 -3.47 0.41 -3.85
C PHE A 233 -3.45 -1.04 -4.35
N SER A 234 -2.36 -1.42 -5.02
CA SER A 234 -2.15 -2.80 -5.51
C SER A 234 -3.31 -3.28 -6.39
N SER A 235 -4.12 -4.21 -5.90
CA SER A 235 -5.25 -4.80 -6.64
C SER A 235 -6.36 -3.80 -6.98
N GLY A 236 -6.46 -2.72 -6.24
CA GLY A 236 -7.37 -1.59 -6.52
C GLY A 236 -6.88 -0.69 -7.66
N GLY A 237 -5.67 -0.92 -8.15
CA GLY A 237 -5.18 -0.24 -9.36
C GLY A 237 -4.51 1.12 -9.15
N GLY A 238 -4.11 1.46 -7.93
CA GLY A 238 -3.54 2.78 -7.63
C GLY A 238 -4.56 3.92 -7.76
N VAL A 239 -5.85 3.61 -7.70
CA VAL A 239 -6.94 4.57 -7.94
C VAL A 239 -7.22 5.40 -6.70
N PRO A 240 -7.16 6.75 -6.77
CA PRO A 240 -7.56 7.62 -5.68
C PRO A 240 -9.08 7.59 -5.46
N ALA A 241 -9.51 7.67 -4.20
CA ALA A 241 -10.90 7.94 -3.86
C ALA A 241 -11.30 9.33 -4.36
N THR A 242 -12.47 9.46 -4.96
CA THR A 242 -13.02 10.78 -5.24
C THR A 242 -13.51 11.46 -3.96
N VAL A 243 -13.43 12.78 -3.90
CA VAL A 243 -13.95 13.55 -2.77
C VAL A 243 -15.44 13.26 -2.56
N GLU A 244 -16.20 13.15 -3.64
CA GLU A 244 -17.64 12.81 -3.59
C GLU A 244 -17.88 11.45 -2.96
N PHE A 245 -17.08 10.43 -3.31
CA PHE A 245 -17.18 9.10 -2.72
C PHE A 245 -16.87 9.11 -1.22
N ALA A 246 -15.76 9.75 -0.83
CA ALA A 246 -15.38 9.85 0.57
C ALA A 246 -16.42 10.60 1.42
N GLN A 247 -16.99 11.70 0.90
CA GLN A 247 -18.05 12.47 1.55
C GLN A 247 -19.36 11.65 1.64
N ALA A 248 -19.70 10.87 0.61
CA ALA A 248 -20.86 9.98 0.65
C ALA A 248 -20.71 8.90 1.70
N LEU A 249 -19.54 8.27 1.81
CA LEU A 249 -19.22 7.32 2.88
C LEU A 249 -19.37 7.97 4.26
N ARG A 250 -18.75 9.15 4.48
CA ARG A 250 -18.86 9.86 5.77
C ARG A 250 -20.31 10.17 6.14
N LYS A 251 -21.07 10.70 5.17
CA LYS A 251 -22.48 11.05 5.38
C LYS A 251 -23.35 9.83 5.69
N ALA A 252 -23.18 8.74 4.93
CA ALA A 252 -23.91 7.50 5.17
C ALA A 252 -23.56 6.89 6.52
N CYS A 253 -22.27 6.79 6.86
CA CYS A 253 -21.80 6.29 8.14
C CYS A 253 -22.36 7.10 9.32
N SER A 254 -22.28 8.44 9.24
CA SER A 254 -22.80 9.32 10.31
C SER A 254 -24.32 9.21 10.49
N ARG A 255 -25.07 9.03 9.38
CA ARG A 255 -26.53 8.91 9.42
C ARG A 255 -26.99 7.62 10.08
N HIS A 256 -26.20 6.57 10.03
CA HIS A 256 -26.59 5.22 10.45
C HIS A 256 -25.76 4.71 11.65
N ASP A 257 -25.00 5.57 12.32
CA ASP A 257 -24.11 5.22 13.44
C ASP A 257 -23.15 4.06 13.10
N VAL A 258 -22.65 4.06 11.86
CA VAL A 258 -21.60 3.18 11.36
C VAL A 258 -20.26 3.91 11.47
N LEU A 259 -19.21 3.26 11.95
CA LEU A 259 -17.89 3.90 12.05
C LEU A 259 -17.17 3.90 10.70
N LEU A 260 -16.53 5.02 10.37
CA LEU A 260 -15.67 5.14 9.19
C LEU A 260 -14.21 4.98 9.61
N ILE A 261 -13.52 4.01 9.02
CA ILE A 261 -12.10 3.73 9.24
C ILE A 261 -11.33 4.07 7.95
N PHE A 262 -10.34 4.95 8.05
CA PHE A 262 -9.38 5.12 6.96
C PHE A 262 -8.21 4.15 7.15
N ASP A 263 -7.98 3.31 6.15
CA ASP A 263 -6.73 2.58 6.04
C ASP A 263 -5.69 3.49 5.39
N GLU A 264 -4.95 4.17 6.23
CA GLU A 264 -3.86 5.05 5.83
C GLU A 264 -2.48 4.37 5.95
N VAL A 265 -2.43 3.04 5.99
CA VAL A 265 -1.15 2.30 6.07
C VAL A 265 -0.19 2.70 4.93
N LEU A 266 -0.70 2.98 3.73
CA LEU A 266 0.09 3.52 2.63
C LEU A 266 0.07 5.04 2.57
N CYS A 267 -1.09 5.65 2.83
CA CYS A 267 -1.39 7.04 2.50
C CYS A 267 -0.90 8.04 3.55
N ALA A 268 -0.88 7.66 4.83
CA ALA A 268 -0.35 8.51 5.89
C ALA A 268 1.07 8.95 5.58
N TYR A 269 1.34 10.24 5.77
CA TYR A 269 2.61 10.90 5.45
C TYR A 269 3.01 10.87 3.97
N ARG A 270 2.27 10.17 3.10
CA ARG A 270 2.47 10.18 1.65
C ARG A 270 1.57 11.20 0.95
N LEU A 271 0.34 11.37 1.44
CA LEU A 271 -0.60 12.39 0.95
C LEU A 271 -0.54 13.71 1.75
N GLY A 272 0.53 13.93 2.51
CA GLY A 272 0.71 15.07 3.39
C GLY A 272 0.87 14.65 4.85
N LEU A 273 1.32 15.58 5.71
CA LEU A 273 1.48 15.32 7.15
C LEU A 273 0.14 14.98 7.82
N ALA A 274 -0.95 15.62 7.39
CA ALA A 274 -2.30 15.35 7.89
C ALA A 274 -2.98 14.13 7.26
N GLY A 275 -2.26 13.38 6.40
CA GLY A 275 -2.80 12.20 5.72
C GLY A 275 -3.95 12.50 4.77
N ALA A 276 -4.75 11.48 4.49
CA ALA A 276 -5.85 11.58 3.55
C ALA A 276 -7.03 12.42 4.05
N SER A 277 -7.13 12.65 5.35
CA SER A 277 -8.25 13.43 5.92
C SER A 277 -8.29 14.86 5.39
N SER A 278 -7.15 15.53 5.28
CA SER A 278 -7.06 16.88 4.70
C SER A 278 -7.25 16.86 3.19
N TRP A 279 -6.74 15.84 2.52
CA TRP A 279 -6.81 15.70 1.07
C TRP A 279 -8.24 15.46 0.59
N LEU A 280 -9.03 14.62 1.30
CA LEU A 280 -10.43 14.30 0.98
C LEU A 280 -11.43 15.27 1.63
N GLY A 281 -10.99 16.11 2.58
CA GLY A 281 -11.90 16.93 3.38
C GLY A 281 -12.86 16.11 4.25
N VAL A 282 -12.45 14.91 4.67
CA VAL A 282 -13.25 13.95 5.45
C VAL A 282 -12.46 13.46 6.64
N THR A 283 -13.06 13.55 7.83
CA THR A 283 -12.47 13.02 9.06
C THR A 283 -13.03 11.63 9.35
N PRO A 284 -12.18 10.59 9.47
CA PRO A 284 -12.60 9.26 9.89
C PRO A 284 -12.87 9.20 11.41
N ASP A 285 -13.54 8.15 11.86
CA ASP A 285 -13.71 7.85 13.28
C ASP A 285 -12.48 7.15 13.87
N LEU A 286 -11.85 6.29 13.06
CA LEU A 286 -10.65 5.55 13.36
C LEU A 286 -9.74 5.52 12.12
N ALA A 287 -8.45 5.31 12.31
CA ALA A 287 -7.51 5.07 11.22
C ALA A 287 -6.45 4.01 11.59
N ALA A 288 -5.89 3.38 10.56
CA ALA A 288 -4.70 2.55 10.64
C ALA A 288 -3.57 3.23 9.85
N ILE A 289 -2.37 3.31 10.44
CA ILE A 289 -1.19 3.98 9.90
C ILE A 289 -0.02 3.01 9.88
N GLY A 290 0.88 3.13 8.90
CA GLY A 290 2.05 2.26 8.82
C GLY A 290 3.07 2.72 7.79
N LYS A 291 3.85 1.75 7.30
CA LYS A 291 4.83 1.95 6.21
C LYS A 291 5.75 3.14 6.42
N ALA A 292 5.45 4.31 5.80
CA ALA A 292 6.32 5.48 5.77
C ALA A 292 6.79 5.93 7.16
N ILE A 293 5.90 5.90 8.17
CA ILE A 293 6.21 6.30 9.54
C ILE A 293 7.36 5.48 10.15
N GLY A 294 7.54 4.22 9.73
CA GLY A 294 8.59 3.36 10.25
C GLY A 294 9.97 3.59 9.65
N GLY A 295 10.09 4.32 8.54
CA GLY A 295 11.39 4.55 7.87
C GLY A 295 12.14 3.25 7.51
N GLY A 296 11.41 2.13 7.34
CA GLY A 296 11.93 0.79 7.11
C GLY A 296 11.89 -0.12 8.33
N MET A 297 11.63 0.38 9.54
CA MET A 297 11.43 -0.42 10.73
C MET A 297 9.97 -0.91 10.83
N PRO A 298 9.72 -2.07 11.48
CA PRO A 298 8.38 -2.57 11.74
C PRO A 298 7.63 -1.63 12.70
N LEU A 299 6.82 -0.74 12.15
CA LEU A 299 6.04 0.24 12.89
C LEU A 299 4.72 0.49 12.17
N ALA A 300 3.64 0.37 12.92
CA ALA A 300 2.32 0.82 12.54
C ALA A 300 1.55 1.29 13.79
N ALA A 301 0.40 1.89 13.59
CA ALA A 301 -0.48 2.35 14.66
C ALA A 301 -1.94 2.27 14.21
N PHE A 302 -2.86 2.17 15.16
CA PHE A 302 -4.27 2.43 14.94
C PHE A 302 -4.76 3.39 16.03
N GLY A 303 -5.72 4.20 15.69
CA GLY A 303 -6.24 5.19 16.62
C GLY A 303 -7.45 5.94 16.07
N GLY A 304 -7.93 6.91 16.83
CA GLY A 304 -9.07 7.74 16.45
C GLY A 304 -9.64 8.50 17.64
N ARG A 305 -10.94 8.74 17.63
CA ARG A 305 -11.63 9.48 18.69
C ARG A 305 -11.40 8.83 20.07
N ALA A 306 -11.05 9.64 21.08
CA ALA A 306 -10.74 9.18 22.43
C ALA A 306 -11.86 8.31 23.00
N GLN A 307 -13.12 8.75 22.86
CA GLN A 307 -14.28 8.01 23.35
C GLN A 307 -14.33 6.56 22.82
N LEU A 308 -14.03 6.32 21.56
CA LEU A 308 -14.03 4.98 20.97
C LEU A 308 -12.87 4.13 21.48
N MET A 309 -11.68 4.71 21.51
CA MET A 309 -10.48 4.01 21.94
C MET A 309 -10.54 3.65 23.43
N GLU A 310 -11.01 4.56 24.28
CA GLU A 310 -11.15 4.33 25.72
C GLU A 310 -12.28 3.33 26.03
N ALA A 311 -13.41 3.44 25.35
CA ALA A 311 -14.50 2.48 25.51
C ALA A 311 -14.13 1.04 25.14
N ALA A 312 -13.21 0.86 24.18
CA ALA A 312 -12.78 -0.47 23.76
C ALA A 312 -11.56 -1.00 24.51
N LEU A 313 -10.67 -0.14 24.97
CA LEU A 313 -9.31 -0.52 25.37
C LEU A 313 -8.93 -0.16 26.82
N ALA A 314 -9.69 0.69 27.48
CA ALA A 314 -9.39 1.19 28.82
C ALA A 314 -10.48 0.87 29.87
N GLN A 315 -11.44 -0.01 29.56
CA GLN A 315 -12.46 -0.50 30.48
C GLN A 315 -11.98 -1.70 31.31
N ASP A 316 -12.79 -2.14 32.25
CA ASP A 316 -12.49 -3.31 33.09
C ASP A 316 -12.38 -4.62 32.28
N GLU A 317 -13.12 -4.73 31.18
CA GLU A 317 -13.06 -5.85 30.22
C GLU A 317 -12.65 -5.35 28.83
N PRO A 318 -11.38 -4.98 28.62
CA PRO A 318 -10.93 -4.42 27.35
C PRO A 318 -10.80 -5.49 26.27
N ILE A 319 -10.93 -5.08 25.00
CA ILE A 319 -10.52 -5.95 23.91
C ILE A 319 -9.01 -6.24 24.03
N PHE A 320 -8.63 -7.48 23.73
CA PHE A 320 -7.22 -7.85 23.78
C PHE A 320 -6.47 -7.26 22.57
N GLN A 321 -5.46 -6.45 22.85
CA GLN A 321 -4.47 -5.98 21.88
C GLN A 321 -3.11 -5.94 22.57
N SER A 322 -2.21 -6.76 22.11
CA SER A 322 -0.83 -6.86 22.59
C SER A 322 0.07 -7.45 21.52
N GLY A 323 1.37 -7.23 21.67
CA GLY A 323 2.42 -7.81 20.86
C GLY A 323 3.77 -7.60 21.53
N THR A 324 4.61 -8.63 21.60
CA THR A 324 5.92 -8.57 22.27
C THR A 324 6.80 -7.44 21.73
N PHE A 325 6.70 -7.13 20.45
CA PHE A 325 7.55 -6.13 19.78
C PHE A 325 6.82 -4.80 19.51
N THR A 326 5.58 -4.66 19.95
CA THR A 326 4.86 -3.38 19.79
C THR A 326 5.57 -2.29 20.60
N GLU A 327 5.59 -1.06 20.03
CA GLU A 327 6.28 0.11 20.60
C GLU A 327 7.75 -0.12 21.00
N ASN A 328 8.47 -1.04 20.32
CA ASN A 328 9.88 -1.20 20.64
C ASN A 328 10.64 0.10 20.38
N PRO A 329 11.59 0.47 21.30
CA PRO A 329 12.23 1.79 21.24
C PRO A 329 12.99 2.07 19.94
N VAL A 330 13.50 1.04 19.27
CA VAL A 330 14.23 1.20 17.99
C VAL A 330 13.28 1.67 16.88
N ALA A 331 12.07 1.08 16.82
CA ALA A 331 11.06 1.52 15.85
C ALA A 331 10.49 2.91 16.22
N MET A 332 10.33 3.21 17.53
CA MET A 332 9.91 4.54 17.98
C MET A 332 10.92 5.61 17.60
N ALA A 333 12.22 5.39 17.86
CA ALA A 333 13.29 6.30 17.46
C ALA A 333 13.36 6.51 15.95
N ALA A 334 13.17 5.43 15.17
CA ALA A 334 13.07 5.54 13.71
C ALA A 334 11.87 6.42 13.29
N GLY A 335 10.70 6.21 13.90
CA GLY A 335 9.48 6.98 13.62
C GLY A 335 9.65 8.46 13.94
N LEU A 336 10.23 8.80 15.08
CA LEU A 336 10.56 10.18 15.46
C LEU A 336 11.51 10.82 14.45
N ALA A 337 12.57 10.13 14.05
CA ALA A 337 13.51 10.63 13.06
C ALA A 337 12.86 10.81 11.67
N VAL A 338 11.90 9.95 11.30
CA VAL A 338 11.09 10.12 10.07
C VAL A 338 10.30 11.42 10.16
N LEU A 339 9.61 11.68 11.27
CA LEU A 339 8.84 12.92 11.45
C LEU A 339 9.75 14.15 11.42
N ASP A 340 10.92 14.09 12.07
CA ASP A 340 11.91 15.19 12.02
C ASP A 340 12.30 15.56 10.58
N VAL A 341 12.50 14.55 9.73
CA VAL A 341 12.86 14.78 8.32
C VAL A 341 11.66 15.35 7.56
N LEU A 342 10.47 14.77 7.72
CA LEU A 342 9.25 15.23 7.03
C LEU A 342 8.84 16.65 7.41
N GLU A 343 9.12 17.10 8.64
CA GLU A 343 8.82 18.43 9.12
C GLU A 343 9.87 19.48 8.70
N SER A 344 11.12 19.05 8.48
CA SER A 344 12.25 19.96 8.22
C SER A 344 12.72 19.99 6.77
N GLU A 345 12.33 19.02 5.94
CA GLU A 345 12.77 18.91 4.56
C GLU A 345 11.57 18.75 3.59
N PRO A 346 11.68 19.26 2.35
CA PRO A 346 10.62 19.17 1.34
C PRO A 346 10.56 17.76 0.69
N VAL A 347 10.43 16.71 1.53
CA VAL A 347 10.41 15.31 1.08
C VAL A 347 9.16 15.02 0.25
N LEU A 348 8.01 15.49 0.73
CA LEU A 348 6.72 15.23 0.10
C LEU A 348 6.65 15.91 -1.26
N GLU A 349 7.02 17.17 -1.32
CA GLU A 349 7.03 17.95 -2.56
C GLU A 349 7.94 17.31 -3.63
N ARG A 350 9.13 16.82 -3.22
CA ARG A 350 10.05 16.12 -4.12
C ARG A 350 9.46 14.79 -4.60
N ALA A 351 8.89 14.00 -3.69
CA ALA A 351 8.29 12.71 -4.02
C ALA A 351 7.07 12.88 -4.95
N ASP A 352 6.23 13.88 -4.68
CA ASP A 352 5.03 14.18 -5.47
C ASP A 352 5.40 14.69 -6.85
N ARG A 353 6.37 15.59 -6.94
CA ARG A 353 6.89 16.11 -8.22
C ARG A 353 7.42 14.98 -9.11
N THR A 354 8.23 14.09 -8.55
CA THR A 354 8.78 12.96 -9.31
C THR A 354 7.69 11.93 -9.66
N GLY A 355 6.70 11.73 -8.79
CA GLY A 355 5.52 10.91 -9.08
C GLY A 355 4.66 11.47 -10.21
N GLU A 356 4.45 12.79 -10.25
CA GLU A 356 3.72 13.47 -11.32
C GLU A 356 4.45 13.34 -12.67
N LEU A 357 5.76 13.63 -12.69
CA LEU A 357 6.59 13.46 -13.89
C LEU A 357 6.56 12.03 -14.42
N LEU A 358 6.62 11.04 -13.52
CA LEU A 358 6.54 9.64 -13.90
C LEU A 358 5.19 9.30 -14.54
N ARG A 359 4.07 9.72 -13.93
CA ARG A 359 2.72 9.47 -14.47
C ARG A 359 2.51 10.15 -15.81
N ALA A 360 2.85 11.44 -15.92
CA ALA A 360 2.72 12.20 -17.16
C ALA A 360 3.58 11.59 -18.28
N GLY A 361 4.86 11.32 -17.99
CA GLY A 361 5.78 10.73 -18.97
C GLY A 361 5.34 9.35 -19.45
N LEU A 362 4.89 8.47 -18.55
CA LEU A 362 4.37 7.16 -18.93
C LEU A 362 3.10 7.29 -19.80
N HIS A 363 2.18 8.18 -19.44
CA HIS A 363 0.97 8.41 -20.23
C HIS A 363 1.31 8.90 -21.66
N GLU A 364 2.15 9.93 -21.77
CA GLU A 364 2.58 10.48 -23.05
C GLU A 364 3.33 9.46 -23.92
N LEU A 365 4.26 8.73 -23.32
CA LEU A 365 5.07 7.74 -24.04
C LEU A 365 4.21 6.57 -24.56
N LEU A 366 3.31 6.02 -23.73
CA LEU A 366 2.42 4.93 -24.14
C LEU A 366 1.49 5.39 -25.27
N ALA A 367 0.90 6.58 -25.15
CA ALA A 367 0.07 7.17 -26.19
C ALA A 367 0.85 7.41 -27.50
N ALA A 368 2.08 7.95 -27.43
CA ALA A 368 2.94 8.19 -28.60
C ALA A 368 3.34 6.88 -29.31
N ARG A 369 3.37 5.76 -28.59
CA ARG A 369 3.65 4.42 -29.13
C ARG A 369 2.40 3.68 -29.59
N GLY A 370 1.22 4.30 -29.50
CA GLY A 370 -0.05 3.69 -29.88
C GLY A 370 -0.49 2.56 -28.94
N VAL A 371 0.03 2.53 -27.73
CA VAL A 371 -0.35 1.55 -26.70
C VAL A 371 -1.56 2.09 -25.96
N THR A 372 -2.69 1.40 -26.05
CA THR A 372 -3.85 1.69 -25.19
C THR A 372 -3.51 1.36 -23.76
N ALA A 373 -3.45 2.34 -22.87
CA ALA A 373 -3.17 2.14 -21.47
C ALA A 373 -3.71 3.29 -20.61
N ALA A 374 -4.16 2.97 -19.41
CA ALA A 374 -4.42 3.94 -18.36
C ALA A 374 -3.20 4.04 -17.41
N VAL A 375 -2.87 5.25 -16.98
CA VAL A 375 -1.89 5.51 -15.91
C VAL A 375 -2.64 6.13 -14.75
N THR A 376 -2.72 5.41 -13.63
CA THR A 376 -3.39 5.84 -12.41
C THR A 376 -2.38 6.25 -11.34
N GLY A 377 -2.86 6.84 -10.27
CA GLY A 377 -2.05 7.25 -9.12
C GLY A 377 -2.28 8.70 -8.71
N THR A 378 -1.69 9.05 -7.59
CA THR A 378 -1.63 10.42 -7.04
C THR A 378 -0.39 10.56 -6.18
N ALA A 379 0.03 11.79 -5.91
CA ALA A 379 1.25 12.04 -5.15
C ALA A 379 2.44 11.22 -5.73
N SER A 380 3.14 10.50 -4.91
CA SER A 380 4.29 9.67 -5.27
C SER A 380 3.92 8.24 -5.74
N ILE A 381 2.68 8.00 -6.20
CA ILE A 381 2.17 6.70 -6.64
C ILE A 381 1.91 6.75 -8.14
N ALA A 382 2.33 5.71 -8.89
CA ALA A 382 1.98 5.51 -10.29
C ALA A 382 1.71 4.02 -10.58
N GLN A 383 0.70 3.74 -11.40
CA GLN A 383 0.40 2.38 -11.86
C GLN A 383 -0.07 2.40 -13.31
N VAL A 384 0.43 1.47 -14.13
CA VAL A 384 0.07 1.32 -15.54
C VAL A 384 -0.90 0.16 -15.69
N HIS A 385 -1.89 0.33 -16.56
CA HIS A 385 -2.88 -0.67 -16.93
C HIS A 385 -2.98 -0.73 -18.46
N VAL A 386 -2.30 -1.71 -19.06
CA VAL A 386 -2.32 -1.89 -20.53
C VAL A 386 -3.66 -2.46 -20.97
N GLY A 387 -4.15 -2.07 -22.14
CA GLY A 387 -5.38 -2.59 -22.76
C GLY A 387 -6.67 -1.90 -22.36
N VAL A 388 -6.61 -0.84 -21.53
CA VAL A 388 -7.76 -0.03 -21.12
C VAL A 388 -7.43 1.45 -21.15
N GLU A 389 -8.41 2.30 -21.47
CA GLU A 389 -8.21 3.76 -21.52
C GLU A 389 -8.43 4.43 -20.16
N ARG A 390 -9.20 3.80 -19.27
CA ARG A 390 -9.58 4.35 -17.97
C ARG A 390 -9.70 3.25 -16.91
N VAL A 391 -9.30 3.57 -15.69
CA VAL A 391 -9.45 2.71 -14.51
C VAL A 391 -9.94 3.56 -13.34
N GLU A 392 -11.08 3.23 -12.77
CA GLU A 392 -11.69 3.92 -11.65
C GLU A 392 -11.99 3.00 -10.45
N ASN A 393 -11.95 1.68 -10.69
CA ASN A 393 -12.24 0.68 -9.68
C ASN A 393 -11.59 -0.67 -10.02
N ARG A 394 -11.78 -1.66 -9.15
CA ARG A 394 -11.24 -3.02 -9.34
C ARG A 394 -11.69 -3.69 -10.64
N ARG A 395 -12.93 -3.52 -11.06
CA ARG A 395 -13.47 -4.19 -12.25
C ARG A 395 -12.82 -3.68 -13.53
N ASP A 396 -12.48 -2.40 -13.58
CA ASP A 396 -11.71 -1.84 -14.70
C ASP A 396 -10.29 -2.43 -14.73
N VAL A 397 -9.64 -2.57 -13.55
CA VAL A 397 -8.33 -3.25 -13.46
C VAL A 397 -8.38 -4.67 -14.01
N LEU A 398 -9.48 -5.39 -13.78
CA LEU A 398 -9.66 -6.76 -14.28
C LEU A 398 -9.87 -6.85 -15.80
N ARG A 399 -10.30 -5.77 -16.45
CA ARG A 399 -10.41 -5.66 -17.92
C ARG A 399 -9.07 -5.39 -18.60
N ALA A 400 -8.09 -4.88 -17.82
CA ALA A 400 -6.75 -4.59 -18.33
C ALA A 400 -5.96 -5.89 -18.65
N ASP A 401 -5.04 -5.79 -19.61
CA ASP A 401 -4.09 -6.86 -19.91
C ASP A 401 -2.98 -6.91 -18.84
N ALA A 402 -3.24 -7.70 -17.80
CA ALA A 402 -2.30 -7.87 -16.70
C ALA A 402 -0.99 -8.56 -17.15
N GLN A 403 -1.01 -9.35 -18.23
CA GLN A 403 0.19 -10.01 -18.74
C GLN A 403 1.09 -8.99 -19.46
N ALA A 404 0.52 -8.16 -20.33
CA ALA A 404 1.26 -7.09 -20.99
C ALA A 404 1.88 -6.12 -19.99
N THR A 405 1.11 -5.72 -18.97
CA THR A 405 1.61 -4.86 -17.88
C THR A 405 2.79 -5.51 -17.16
N ARG A 406 2.69 -6.79 -16.79
CA ARG A 406 3.79 -7.52 -16.13
C ARG A 406 5.02 -7.68 -17.01
N MET A 407 4.84 -7.88 -18.30
CA MET A 407 5.95 -7.99 -19.24
C MET A 407 6.68 -6.66 -19.42
N LEU A 408 5.95 -5.54 -19.48
CA LEU A 408 6.54 -4.20 -19.45
C LEU A 408 7.40 -4.01 -18.18
N GLN A 409 6.85 -4.32 -17.02
CA GLN A 409 7.54 -4.20 -15.74
C GLN A 409 8.80 -5.10 -15.70
N LEU A 410 8.71 -6.35 -16.17
CA LEU A 410 9.86 -7.26 -16.21
C LEU A 410 10.97 -6.74 -17.16
N ALA A 411 10.57 -6.17 -18.29
CA ALA A 411 11.51 -5.53 -19.21
C ALA A 411 12.20 -4.31 -18.58
N MET A 412 11.46 -3.49 -17.82
CA MET A 412 12.04 -2.38 -17.06
C MET A 412 13.07 -2.86 -16.03
N VAL A 413 12.79 -3.98 -15.32
CA VAL A 413 13.75 -4.58 -14.37
C VAL A 413 15.00 -5.04 -15.12
N ALA A 414 14.87 -5.71 -16.28
CA ALA A 414 16.02 -6.15 -17.09
C ALA A 414 16.89 -5.00 -17.60
N GLU A 415 16.36 -3.76 -17.61
CA GLU A 415 17.03 -2.53 -18.06
C GLU A 415 17.43 -1.57 -16.93
N GLY A 416 17.47 -2.04 -15.68
CA GLY A 416 17.96 -1.26 -14.55
C GLY A 416 16.93 -0.33 -13.88
N VAL A 417 15.64 -0.59 -14.04
CA VAL A 417 14.57 0.06 -13.27
C VAL A 417 13.85 -1.00 -12.43
N LEU A 418 14.04 -0.97 -11.13
CA LEU A 418 13.43 -1.94 -10.21
C LEU A 418 11.94 -1.63 -10.04
N TRP A 419 11.15 -2.12 -10.99
CA TRP A 419 9.69 -2.07 -10.98
C TRP A 419 9.12 -3.49 -11.13
N PRO A 420 9.10 -4.27 -10.04
CA PRO A 420 8.74 -5.68 -10.10
C PRO A 420 7.32 -5.92 -10.61
N PRO A 421 7.12 -6.97 -11.44
CA PRO A 421 5.83 -7.34 -11.99
C PRO A 421 4.72 -7.44 -10.94
N GLY A 422 3.60 -6.73 -11.19
CA GLY A 422 2.42 -6.72 -10.33
C GLY A 422 2.46 -5.69 -9.20
N HIS A 423 3.51 -4.88 -9.08
CA HIS A 423 3.59 -3.80 -8.10
C HIS A 423 3.36 -2.43 -8.74
N PRO A 424 2.69 -1.50 -8.05
CA PRO A 424 2.72 -0.09 -8.41
C PRO A 424 4.14 0.49 -8.33
N ALA A 425 4.42 1.52 -9.10
CA ALA A 425 5.62 2.32 -8.96
C ALA A 425 5.44 3.37 -7.87
N LEU A 426 6.48 3.56 -7.06
CA LEU A 426 6.53 4.53 -5.98
C LEU A 426 7.76 5.41 -6.11
N THR A 427 7.59 6.72 -6.01
CA THR A 427 8.70 7.65 -5.84
C THR A 427 8.89 8.02 -4.37
N SER A 428 10.00 8.67 -4.07
CA SER A 428 10.41 9.08 -2.72
C SER A 428 11.09 10.43 -2.77
N GLY A 429 11.31 11.06 -1.63
CA GLY A 429 12.09 12.30 -1.53
C GLY A 429 13.55 12.19 -1.97
N ALA A 430 14.05 10.97 -2.18
CA ALA A 430 15.39 10.72 -2.68
C ALA A 430 15.47 10.62 -4.23
N HIS A 431 14.33 10.51 -4.92
CA HIS A 431 14.30 10.56 -6.38
C HIS A 431 14.52 11.98 -6.88
N THR A 432 15.24 12.10 -7.97
CA THR A 432 15.45 13.35 -8.71
C THR A 432 14.70 13.35 -10.03
N GLU A 433 14.46 14.51 -10.62
CA GLU A 433 13.88 14.60 -11.97
C GLU A 433 14.76 13.84 -13.00
N ARG A 434 16.08 13.90 -12.86
CA ARG A 434 17.03 13.13 -13.69
C ARG A 434 16.84 11.61 -13.57
N ASP A 435 16.41 11.13 -12.41
CA ASP A 435 16.07 9.71 -12.25
C ASP A 435 14.84 9.35 -13.07
N ILE A 436 13.84 10.21 -13.07
CA ILE A 436 12.64 10.01 -13.87
C ILE A 436 12.93 10.12 -15.36
N GLU A 437 13.76 11.08 -15.80
CA GLU A 437 14.23 11.15 -17.19
C GLU A 437 14.88 9.83 -17.64
N ARG A 438 15.72 9.23 -16.79
CA ARG A 438 16.36 7.93 -17.09
C ARG A 438 15.33 6.78 -17.10
N VAL A 439 14.37 6.77 -16.19
CA VAL A 439 13.26 5.81 -16.21
C VAL A 439 12.48 5.91 -17.52
N MET A 440 12.19 7.13 -17.98
CA MET A 440 11.47 7.36 -19.23
C MET A 440 12.27 6.94 -20.45
N ALA A 441 13.58 7.22 -20.49
CA ALA A 441 14.47 6.75 -21.57
C ALA A 441 14.53 5.21 -21.61
N THR A 442 14.56 4.55 -20.45
CA THR A 442 14.48 3.09 -20.35
C THR A 442 13.14 2.57 -20.86
N ALA A 443 12.01 3.19 -20.46
CA ALA A 443 10.70 2.81 -20.93
C ALA A 443 10.56 2.97 -22.45
N GLU A 444 11.14 4.03 -23.02
CA GLU A 444 11.19 4.25 -24.45
C GLU A 444 11.95 3.14 -25.19
N THR A 445 13.11 2.73 -24.67
CA THR A 445 13.91 1.62 -25.19
C THR A 445 13.12 0.30 -25.16
N VAL A 446 12.48 0.00 -24.03
CA VAL A 446 11.68 -1.21 -23.84
C VAL A 446 10.48 -1.26 -24.79
N LEU A 447 9.81 -0.14 -25.02
CA LEU A 447 8.65 -0.07 -25.93
C LEU A 447 9.04 -0.01 -27.42
N SER A 448 10.33 0.17 -27.76
CA SER A 448 10.84 0.21 -29.14
C SER A 448 11.33 -1.15 -29.64
N GLY A 449 11.67 -2.08 -28.75
CA GLY A 449 12.24 -3.41 -29.05
C GLY A 449 11.25 -4.54 -28.90
#